data_10c0e3c896bb4e29750c65d5b995c1e2
#
_entry.id   10c0e3c896bb4e29750c65d5b995c1e2
#
_cell.length_a   1.000
_cell.length_b   1.000
_cell.length_c   1.000
_cell.angle_alpha   90.00
_cell.angle_beta   90.00
_cell.angle_gamma   90.00
#
_symmetry.space_group_name_H-M   'P 1'
#
loop_
_entity.id
_entity.type
_entity.pdbx_description
1 polymer ?
#
loop_
_entity_poly.entity_id
_entity_poly.type
_entity_poly.pdbx_seq_one_letter_code
_entity_poly.pdbx_strand_id
1 'polypeptide(L)'
;MGLAVLLTACQSKQQHTLVVKLHENWTVSSAHDKQSYPASVPGNIYSDLMDNEIIEDPFVGENEHKVQWVSDSVWVYKSTFTLPNTVLDKQHITLNFDGLDTYATVLLNGEALLNTNNAFRNYTVQVKDLLTAENAIEIQFEPTSTYENKAKAELDVTMPEGNRIFTRKAQFQYGWDWGPVLNTSGIWKDIYIKAWDVAAIDHIYLEENGYTVEEASFNVNVALTNPAVVGNSIEVEVAGKRFIIEVN
;
A
#
# COMPACT_ATOMS: atom_id res chain seq x y z
N MET A 1 16.70 -54.38 -32.84
CA MET A 1 16.06 -53.94 -31.60
C MET A 1 16.58 -52.59 -31.23
N GLY A 2 15.82 -51.55 -31.54
CA GLY A 2 16.20 -50.15 -31.25
C GLY A 2 15.59 -49.74 -29.93
N LEU A 3 16.41 -49.31 -28.98
CA LEU A 3 15.99 -48.78 -27.67
C LEU A 3 15.64 -47.30 -27.85
N ALA A 4 14.34 -46.99 -27.84
CA ALA A 4 13.86 -45.60 -27.81
C ALA A 4 13.93 -45.06 -26.37
N VAL A 5 14.89 -44.16 -26.08
CA VAL A 5 14.94 -43.42 -24.83
C VAL A 5 13.98 -42.24 -24.93
N LEU A 6 12.83 -42.33 -24.26
CA LEU A 6 11.90 -41.21 -24.04
C LEU A 6 12.49 -40.27 -22.98
N LEU A 7 13.11 -39.18 -23.41
CA LEU A 7 13.48 -38.07 -22.56
C LEU A 7 12.20 -37.28 -22.26
N THR A 8 11.56 -37.52 -21.12
CA THR A 8 10.55 -36.64 -20.54
C THR A 8 11.25 -35.40 -20.00
N ALA A 9 11.27 -34.33 -20.77
CA ALA A 9 11.64 -33.03 -20.27
C ALA A 9 10.56 -32.58 -19.28
N CYS A 10 10.86 -32.58 -17.99
CA CYS A 10 10.08 -31.84 -17.01
C CYS A 10 10.19 -30.34 -17.37
N GLN A 11 9.19 -29.82 -18.07
CA GLN A 11 9.00 -28.36 -18.14
C GLN A 11 8.67 -27.90 -16.72
N SER A 12 9.61 -27.24 -16.06
CA SER A 12 9.31 -26.47 -14.85
C SER A 12 8.19 -25.49 -15.21
N LYS A 13 7.01 -25.66 -14.62
CA LYS A 13 5.93 -24.67 -14.77
C LYS A 13 6.46 -23.37 -14.21
N GLN A 14 6.70 -22.40 -15.09
CA GLN A 14 7.04 -21.04 -14.67
C GLN A 14 5.92 -20.55 -13.76
N GLN A 15 6.24 -20.29 -12.50
CA GLN A 15 5.26 -19.82 -11.53
C GLN A 15 5.09 -18.33 -11.70
N HIS A 16 3.88 -17.92 -12.04
CA HIS A 16 3.54 -16.51 -12.16
C HIS A 16 2.83 -16.03 -10.88
N THR A 17 3.40 -15.02 -10.26
CA THR A 17 2.68 -14.21 -9.28
C THR A 17 1.67 -13.35 -10.04
N LEU A 18 0.41 -13.40 -9.61
CA LEU A 18 -0.64 -12.54 -10.14
C LEU A 18 -0.79 -11.31 -9.26
N VAL A 19 -0.95 -10.15 -9.89
CA VAL A 19 -1.21 -8.88 -9.21
C VAL A 19 -2.45 -8.25 -9.81
N VAL A 20 -3.43 -7.92 -8.96
CA VAL A 20 -4.67 -7.24 -9.34
C VAL A 20 -4.75 -5.93 -8.57
N LYS A 21 -4.60 -4.80 -9.27
CA LYS A 21 -4.73 -3.47 -8.66
C LYS A 21 -6.20 -3.18 -8.34
N LEU A 22 -6.44 -2.57 -7.19
CA LEU A 22 -7.76 -2.20 -6.71
C LEU A 22 -7.91 -0.67 -6.75
N HIS A 23 -7.89 -0.08 -7.93
CA HIS A 23 -7.94 1.38 -8.12
C HIS A 23 -9.32 1.90 -8.51
N GLU A 24 -10.24 1.00 -8.87
CA GLU A 24 -11.53 1.34 -9.44
C GLU A 24 -12.66 1.34 -8.41
N ASN A 25 -13.74 2.06 -8.74
CA ASN A 25 -15.02 2.07 -8.01
C ASN A 25 -14.92 2.56 -6.56
N TRP A 26 -13.97 3.43 -6.25
CA TRP A 26 -13.86 4.02 -4.93
C TRP A 26 -14.82 5.15 -4.74
N THR A 27 -15.37 5.21 -3.53
CA THR A 27 -16.15 6.32 -3.02
C THR A 27 -15.63 6.73 -1.65
N VAL A 28 -15.84 8.00 -1.29
CA VAL A 28 -15.51 8.56 0.02
C VAL A 28 -16.73 9.24 0.64
N SER A 29 -16.88 9.10 1.93
CA SER A 29 -17.90 9.81 2.72
C SER A 29 -17.31 10.24 4.06
N SER A 30 -17.85 11.31 4.66
CA SER A 30 -17.64 11.58 6.08
C SER A 30 -18.36 10.53 6.92
N ALA A 31 -17.81 10.12 8.05
CA ALA A 31 -18.49 9.22 8.98
C ALA A 31 -19.81 9.79 9.52
N HIS A 32 -19.97 11.12 9.50
CA HIS A 32 -21.16 11.83 10.00
C HIS A 32 -22.18 12.13 8.91
N ASP A 33 -21.76 12.13 7.64
CA ASP A 33 -22.65 12.38 6.50
C ASP A 33 -22.74 11.10 5.66
N LYS A 34 -23.98 10.70 5.33
CA LYS A 34 -24.24 9.53 4.50
C LYS A 34 -24.01 9.79 3.02
N GLN A 35 -23.78 11.04 2.63
CA GLN A 35 -23.49 11.39 1.25
C GLN A 35 -22.11 10.83 0.84
N SER A 36 -22.09 10.10 -0.24
CA SER A 36 -20.89 9.46 -0.76
C SER A 36 -20.52 10.09 -2.09
N TYR A 37 -19.23 10.34 -2.28
CA TYR A 37 -18.67 10.98 -3.46
C TYR A 37 -17.68 10.03 -4.16
N PRO A 38 -17.51 10.10 -5.48
CA PRO A 38 -16.41 9.42 -6.17
C PRO A 38 -15.06 9.79 -5.55
N ALA A 39 -14.15 8.81 -5.47
CA ALA A 39 -12.81 9.01 -4.96
C ALA A 39 -11.77 8.40 -5.91
N SER A 40 -10.61 9.03 -5.97
CA SER A 40 -9.46 8.55 -6.74
C SER A 40 -8.50 7.75 -5.87
N VAL A 41 -8.07 6.58 -6.34
CA VAL A 41 -7.08 5.74 -5.67
C VAL A 41 -6.01 5.31 -6.67
N PRO A 42 -4.72 5.61 -6.41
CA PRO A 42 -4.18 6.42 -5.32
C PRO A 42 -4.65 7.87 -5.32
N GLY A 43 -4.85 8.43 -4.10
CA GLY A 43 -5.32 9.80 -3.94
C GLY A 43 -5.35 10.26 -2.49
N ASN A 44 -6.02 11.38 -2.26
CA ASN A 44 -6.18 11.95 -0.93
C ASN A 44 -7.50 12.74 -0.82
N ILE A 45 -7.96 12.94 0.40
CA ILE A 45 -9.28 13.54 0.68
C ILE A 45 -9.44 14.95 0.11
N TYR A 46 -8.42 15.81 0.13
CA TYR A 46 -8.55 17.17 -0.40
C TYR A 46 -8.76 17.18 -1.91
N SER A 47 -8.03 16.32 -2.65
CA SER A 47 -8.23 16.17 -4.10
C SER A 47 -9.63 15.65 -4.39
N ASP A 48 -10.09 14.61 -3.67
CA ASP A 48 -11.42 14.04 -3.87
C ASP A 48 -12.53 15.07 -3.60
N LEU A 49 -12.40 15.90 -2.54
CA LEU A 49 -13.38 16.92 -2.23
C LEU A 49 -13.38 18.08 -3.22
N MET A 50 -12.22 18.47 -3.76
CA MET A 50 -12.13 19.46 -4.84
C MET A 50 -12.76 18.95 -6.13
N ASP A 51 -12.44 17.72 -6.53
CA ASP A 51 -12.96 17.12 -7.76
C ASP A 51 -14.49 16.97 -7.73
N ASN A 52 -15.06 16.84 -6.54
CA ASN A 52 -16.52 16.80 -6.33
C ASN A 52 -17.13 18.17 -5.99
N GLU A 53 -16.40 19.27 -6.10
CA GLU A 53 -16.86 20.65 -5.84
C GLU A 53 -17.40 20.87 -4.40
N ILE A 54 -16.92 20.08 -3.43
CA ILE A 54 -17.32 20.18 -1.99
C ILE A 54 -16.52 21.27 -1.29
N ILE A 55 -15.25 21.45 -1.70
CA ILE A 55 -14.39 22.53 -1.21
C ILE A 55 -13.83 23.33 -2.39
N GLU A 56 -13.59 24.60 -2.16
CA GLU A 56 -12.83 25.43 -3.07
C GLU A 56 -11.34 25.09 -3.00
N ASP A 57 -10.57 25.42 -4.06
CA ASP A 57 -9.12 25.22 -4.08
C ASP A 57 -8.46 25.90 -2.88
N PRO A 58 -7.85 25.16 -1.95
CA PRO A 58 -7.24 25.70 -0.74
C PRO A 58 -6.01 26.56 -1.00
N PHE A 59 -5.41 26.49 -2.19
CA PHE A 59 -4.26 27.31 -2.59
C PHE A 59 -4.65 28.71 -3.08
N VAL A 60 -5.95 29.04 -3.16
CA VAL A 60 -6.45 30.33 -3.63
C VAL A 60 -6.88 31.20 -2.45
N GLY A 61 -6.26 32.38 -2.31
CA GLY A 61 -6.63 33.38 -1.30
C GLY A 61 -6.53 32.86 0.12
N GLU A 62 -7.64 32.88 0.85
CA GLU A 62 -7.74 32.43 2.23
C GLU A 62 -8.53 31.13 2.37
N ASN A 63 -8.72 30.37 1.30
CA ASN A 63 -9.51 29.14 1.30
C ASN A 63 -8.94 28.06 2.21
N GLU A 64 -7.61 28.07 2.44
CA GLU A 64 -6.96 27.20 3.42
C GLU A 64 -7.69 27.19 4.77
N HIS A 65 -8.05 28.40 5.25
CA HIS A 65 -8.73 28.52 6.55
C HIS A 65 -10.17 27.95 6.57
N LYS A 66 -10.82 27.92 5.40
CA LYS A 66 -12.18 27.39 5.25
C LYS A 66 -12.23 25.85 5.25
N VAL A 67 -11.12 25.19 4.96
CA VAL A 67 -11.07 23.72 4.75
C VAL A 67 -10.40 22.94 5.88
N GLN A 68 -10.06 23.59 7.00
CA GLN A 68 -9.41 22.93 8.14
C GLN A 68 -10.25 21.79 8.74
N TRP A 69 -11.58 21.88 8.65
CA TRP A 69 -12.50 20.84 9.10
C TRP A 69 -12.26 19.48 8.42
N VAL A 70 -11.64 19.47 7.22
CA VAL A 70 -11.32 18.24 6.48
C VAL A 70 -10.34 17.38 7.27
N SER A 71 -9.32 17.99 7.87
CA SER A 71 -8.31 17.26 8.67
C SER A 71 -8.86 16.76 10.02
N ASP A 72 -9.93 17.38 10.52
CA ASP A 72 -10.56 17.02 11.80
C ASP A 72 -11.74 16.05 11.63
N SER A 73 -12.00 15.60 10.41
CA SER A 73 -13.09 14.69 10.08
C SER A 73 -12.62 13.25 9.93
N VAL A 74 -13.52 12.31 10.27
CA VAL A 74 -13.34 10.89 9.97
C VAL A 74 -13.82 10.62 8.55
N TRP A 75 -12.96 10.03 7.72
CA TRP A 75 -13.25 9.73 6.32
C TRP A 75 -13.31 8.23 6.06
N VAL A 76 -14.34 7.79 5.33
CA VAL A 76 -14.57 6.39 5.02
C VAL A 76 -14.50 6.18 3.51
N TYR A 77 -13.46 5.48 3.06
CA TYR A 77 -13.28 5.03 1.68
C TYR A 77 -13.87 3.64 1.50
N LYS A 78 -14.65 3.44 0.44
CA LYS A 78 -15.29 2.15 0.13
C LYS A 78 -15.11 1.81 -1.34
N SER A 79 -14.90 0.53 -1.61
CA SER A 79 -14.94 -0.02 -2.96
C SER A 79 -15.49 -1.43 -2.94
N THR A 80 -16.00 -1.87 -4.08
CA THR A 80 -16.32 -3.27 -4.37
C THR A 80 -15.49 -3.75 -5.55
N PHE A 81 -15.01 -4.99 -5.50
CA PHE A 81 -14.21 -5.58 -6.56
C PHE A 81 -14.51 -7.06 -6.73
N THR A 82 -14.27 -7.55 -7.94
CA THR A 82 -14.40 -8.98 -8.29
C THR A 82 -13.03 -9.57 -8.57
N LEU A 83 -12.86 -10.85 -8.24
CA LEU A 83 -11.64 -11.59 -8.51
C LEU A 83 -11.96 -12.81 -9.38
N PRO A 84 -11.17 -13.04 -10.44
CA PRO A 84 -11.32 -14.25 -11.26
C PRO A 84 -10.84 -15.49 -10.49
N ASN A 85 -11.40 -16.65 -10.84
CA ASN A 85 -11.02 -17.94 -10.25
C ASN A 85 -9.51 -18.21 -10.35
N THR A 86 -8.83 -17.73 -11.40
CA THR A 86 -7.38 -17.84 -11.55
C THR A 86 -6.59 -17.21 -10.41
N VAL A 87 -7.16 -16.21 -9.73
CA VAL A 87 -6.61 -15.59 -8.52
C VAL A 87 -7.07 -16.34 -7.28
N LEU A 88 -8.38 -16.62 -7.17
CA LEU A 88 -8.97 -17.28 -5.99
C LEU A 88 -8.45 -18.71 -5.76
N ASP A 89 -8.09 -19.43 -6.83
CA ASP A 89 -7.53 -20.77 -6.79
C ASP A 89 -6.08 -20.83 -6.29
N LYS A 90 -5.38 -19.67 -6.18
CA LYS A 90 -4.00 -19.62 -5.68
C LYS A 90 -3.91 -20.03 -4.21
N GLN A 91 -2.77 -20.65 -3.82
CA GLN A 91 -2.55 -21.11 -2.44
C GLN A 91 -2.38 -19.96 -1.45
N HIS A 92 -1.74 -18.88 -1.90
CA HIS A 92 -1.47 -17.69 -1.10
C HIS A 92 -2.06 -16.47 -1.79
N ILE A 93 -2.83 -15.68 -1.03
CA ILE A 93 -3.43 -14.44 -1.52
C ILE A 93 -3.30 -13.39 -0.44
N THR A 94 -2.63 -12.28 -0.77
CA THR A 94 -2.47 -11.14 0.14
C THR A 94 -3.16 -9.90 -0.40
N LEU A 95 -3.68 -9.09 0.50
CA LEU A 95 -4.07 -7.70 0.26
C LEU A 95 -2.92 -6.81 0.73
N ASN A 96 -2.49 -5.93 -0.14
CA ASN A 96 -1.29 -5.12 0.04
C ASN A 96 -1.63 -3.64 -0.09
N PHE A 97 -1.03 -2.83 0.78
CA PHE A 97 -1.14 -1.38 0.82
C PHE A 97 0.26 -0.79 0.83
N ASP A 98 0.63 -0.06 -0.21
CA ASP A 98 1.94 0.60 -0.28
C ASP A 98 1.99 1.92 0.50
N GLY A 99 0.82 2.45 0.86
CA GLY A 99 0.72 3.63 1.72
C GLY A 99 -0.70 4.02 2.08
N LEU A 100 -0.99 4.07 3.39
CA LEU A 100 -2.22 4.61 3.99
C LEU A 100 -1.85 5.79 4.88
N ASP A 101 -2.42 6.96 4.64
CA ASP A 101 -2.11 8.19 5.36
C ASP A 101 -3.27 8.59 6.27
N THR A 102 -3.22 8.26 7.57
CA THR A 102 -2.16 7.66 8.39
C THR A 102 -2.77 6.63 9.34
N TYR A 103 -3.71 7.07 10.21
CA TYR A 103 -4.41 6.19 11.15
C TYR A 103 -5.65 5.64 10.46
N ALA A 104 -5.59 4.38 10.06
CA ALA A 104 -6.69 3.75 9.35
C ALA A 104 -7.08 2.42 9.97
N THR A 105 -8.37 2.12 9.95
CA THR A 105 -8.94 0.79 10.18
C THR A 105 -9.40 0.23 8.84
N VAL A 106 -8.93 -0.95 8.48
CA VAL A 106 -9.26 -1.63 7.23
C VAL A 106 -10.16 -2.81 7.50
N LEU A 107 -11.28 -2.88 6.77
CA LEU A 107 -12.21 -4.02 6.79
C LEU A 107 -12.32 -4.62 5.38
N LEU A 108 -12.38 -5.94 5.30
CA LEU A 108 -12.68 -6.70 4.08
C LEU A 108 -13.88 -7.60 4.35
N ASN A 109 -14.93 -7.48 3.54
CA ASN A 109 -16.18 -8.23 3.69
C ASN A 109 -16.80 -8.12 5.10
N GLY A 110 -16.58 -6.97 5.77
CA GLY A 110 -17.04 -6.69 7.12
C GLY A 110 -16.12 -7.17 8.25
N GLU A 111 -15.07 -7.91 7.95
CA GLU A 111 -14.05 -8.38 8.91
C GLU A 111 -12.93 -7.37 9.05
N ALA A 112 -12.59 -6.99 10.29
CA ALA A 112 -11.47 -6.09 10.56
C ALA A 112 -10.12 -6.79 10.32
N LEU A 113 -9.29 -6.22 9.42
CA LEU A 113 -8.02 -6.81 9.01
C LEU A 113 -6.83 -6.24 9.75
N LEU A 114 -6.74 -4.92 9.80
CA LEU A 114 -5.57 -4.24 10.38
C LEU A 114 -5.89 -2.80 10.78
N ASN A 115 -5.06 -2.26 11.67
CA ASN A 115 -4.99 -0.84 11.96
C ASN A 115 -3.62 -0.30 11.57
N THR A 116 -3.57 0.91 11.00
CA THR A 116 -2.34 1.57 10.57
C THR A 116 -2.04 2.79 11.44
N ASN A 117 -0.77 3.20 11.48
CA ASN A 117 -0.29 4.36 12.23
C ASN A 117 0.93 5.02 11.61
N ASN A 118 1.24 4.69 10.35
CA ASN A 118 2.45 5.19 9.69
C ASN A 118 2.22 5.24 8.18
N ALA A 119 2.23 6.44 7.62
CA ALA A 119 2.00 6.67 6.18
C ALA A 119 3.10 6.09 5.27
N PHE A 120 4.31 5.83 5.81
CA PHE A 120 5.48 5.40 5.03
C PHE A 120 5.71 3.89 5.04
N ARG A 121 4.87 3.13 5.74
CA ARG A 121 4.97 1.67 5.79
C ARG A 121 4.07 1.02 4.76
N ASN A 122 4.57 -0.06 4.19
CA ASN A 122 3.75 -1.03 3.47
C ASN A 122 3.08 -1.98 4.47
N TYR A 123 1.84 -2.33 4.21
CA TYR A 123 1.08 -3.29 5.00
C TYR A 123 0.62 -4.43 4.11
N THR A 124 0.80 -5.66 4.57
CA THR A 124 0.43 -6.88 3.85
C THR A 124 -0.36 -7.80 4.78
N VAL A 125 -1.52 -8.26 4.34
CA VAL A 125 -2.40 -9.16 5.12
C VAL A 125 -2.77 -10.36 4.27
N GLN A 126 -2.70 -11.57 4.84
CA GLN A 126 -3.22 -12.78 4.23
C GLN A 126 -4.75 -12.72 4.24
N VAL A 127 -5.37 -12.88 3.07
CA VAL A 127 -6.84 -12.68 2.94
C VAL A 127 -7.54 -13.85 2.23
N LYS A 128 -6.82 -14.91 1.89
CA LYS A 128 -7.37 -16.04 1.11
C LYS A 128 -8.71 -16.55 1.64
N ASP A 129 -8.79 -16.76 2.95
CA ASP A 129 -9.97 -17.35 3.59
C ASP A 129 -11.16 -16.37 3.74
N LEU A 130 -10.93 -15.08 3.47
CA LEU A 130 -11.93 -14.02 3.54
C LEU A 130 -12.49 -13.64 2.18
N LEU A 131 -11.78 -14.01 1.09
CA LEU A 131 -12.15 -13.61 -0.25
C LEU A 131 -13.27 -14.48 -0.83
N THR A 132 -14.13 -13.82 -1.57
CA THR A 132 -15.17 -14.42 -2.40
C THR A 132 -15.06 -13.93 -3.84
N ALA A 133 -15.96 -14.32 -4.73
CA ALA A 133 -15.99 -13.79 -6.11
C ALA A 133 -16.25 -12.27 -6.13
N GLU A 134 -17.12 -11.78 -5.24
CA GLU A 134 -17.45 -10.37 -5.07
C GLU A 134 -17.02 -9.95 -3.65
N ASN A 135 -16.26 -8.87 -3.54
CA ASN A 135 -15.69 -8.41 -2.28
C ASN A 135 -16.00 -6.93 -2.06
N ALA A 136 -16.14 -6.55 -0.80
CA ALA A 136 -16.27 -5.17 -0.36
C ALA A 136 -15.11 -4.81 0.58
N ILE A 137 -14.46 -3.68 0.31
CA ILE A 137 -13.41 -3.13 1.17
C ILE A 137 -13.85 -1.77 1.72
N GLU A 138 -13.57 -1.55 2.99
CA GLU A 138 -13.81 -0.29 3.69
C GLU A 138 -12.54 0.11 4.44
N ILE A 139 -12.14 1.38 4.30
CA ILE A 139 -10.99 1.95 4.99
C ILE A 139 -11.43 3.24 5.67
N GLN A 140 -11.46 3.23 6.99
CA GLN A 140 -11.81 4.38 7.80
C GLN A 140 -10.53 5.08 8.27
N PHE A 141 -10.38 6.36 7.92
CA PHE A 141 -9.28 7.21 8.37
C PHE A 141 -9.73 8.10 9.52
N GLU A 142 -8.98 8.06 10.62
CA GLU A 142 -9.18 8.89 11.80
C GLU A 142 -8.32 10.17 11.71
N PRO A 143 -8.79 11.31 12.27
CA PRO A 143 -7.98 12.51 12.39
C PRO A 143 -6.68 12.26 13.16
N THR A 144 -5.56 12.76 12.64
CA THR A 144 -4.26 12.63 13.34
C THR A 144 -4.26 13.34 14.68
N SER A 145 -5.00 14.45 14.80
CA SER A 145 -5.17 15.24 16.02
C SER A 145 -5.65 14.41 17.22
N THR A 146 -6.47 13.37 16.99
CA THR A 146 -6.93 12.44 18.04
C THR A 146 -5.76 11.73 18.71
N TYR A 147 -4.84 11.18 17.93
CA TYR A 147 -3.68 10.42 18.42
C TYR A 147 -2.59 11.33 18.95
N GLU A 148 -2.36 12.45 18.29
CA GLU A 148 -1.38 13.47 18.67
C GLU A 148 -1.70 14.09 20.03
N ASN A 149 -2.97 14.47 20.25
CA ASN A 149 -3.41 15.03 21.53
C ASN A 149 -3.28 14.00 22.66
N LYS A 150 -3.58 12.72 22.38
CA LYS A 150 -3.39 11.66 23.36
C LYS A 150 -1.93 11.47 23.71
N ALA A 151 -1.04 11.39 22.72
CA ALA A 151 0.39 11.23 22.93
C ALA A 151 0.99 12.42 23.70
N LYS A 152 0.55 13.66 23.37
CA LYS A 152 0.98 14.85 24.10
C LYS A 152 0.56 14.81 25.58
N ALA A 153 -0.66 14.34 25.86
CA ALA A 153 -1.16 14.28 27.24
C ALA A 153 -0.39 13.33 28.15
N GLU A 154 0.39 12.40 27.55
CA GLU A 154 1.27 11.47 28.26
C GLU A 154 2.66 12.07 28.59
N LEU A 155 2.95 13.30 28.13
CA LEU A 155 4.24 13.97 28.33
C LEU A 155 4.09 15.25 29.17
N ASP A 156 4.99 15.43 30.13
CA ASP A 156 5.08 16.61 30.98
C ASP A 156 5.84 17.79 30.33
N VAL A 157 6.08 17.71 29.00
CA VAL A 157 6.83 18.73 28.26
C VAL A 157 6.01 19.27 27.09
N THR A 158 6.25 20.55 26.76
CA THR A 158 5.71 21.16 25.53
C THR A 158 6.77 21.12 24.45
N MET A 159 6.39 20.52 23.31
CA MET A 159 7.29 20.44 22.15
C MET A 159 7.20 21.72 21.32
N PRO A 160 8.32 22.21 20.73
CA PRO A 160 8.35 23.50 20.02
C PRO A 160 7.42 23.57 18.82
N GLU A 161 7.28 22.44 18.09
CA GLU A 161 6.56 22.37 16.81
C GLU A 161 5.16 21.75 16.96
N GLY A 162 4.57 21.84 18.13
CA GLY A 162 3.24 21.29 18.40
C GLY A 162 3.21 19.77 18.43
N ASN A 163 2.08 19.18 18.03
CA ASN A 163 1.82 17.76 18.19
C ASN A 163 2.25 16.91 16.97
N ARG A 164 2.60 17.52 15.86
CA ARG A 164 2.94 16.83 14.58
C ARG A 164 4.06 15.80 14.71
N ILE A 165 4.92 15.93 15.70
CA ILE A 165 6.04 15.01 15.97
C ILE A 165 5.59 13.60 16.37
N PHE A 166 4.34 13.44 16.82
CA PHE A 166 3.79 12.16 17.24
C PHE A 166 3.23 11.32 16.10
N THR A 167 3.09 11.92 14.89
CA THR A 167 2.53 11.25 13.73
C THR A 167 3.58 10.97 12.66
N ARG A 168 3.61 9.75 12.16
CA ARG A 168 4.51 9.29 11.08
C ARG A 168 3.88 9.53 9.72
N LYS A 169 3.94 10.80 9.26
CA LYS A 169 3.46 11.24 7.95
C LYS A 169 4.32 12.37 7.40
N ALA A 170 4.04 12.86 6.21
CA ALA A 170 4.78 13.95 5.60
C ALA A 170 4.60 15.25 6.41
N GLN A 171 5.66 15.75 6.99
CA GLN A 171 5.62 16.89 7.92
C GLN A 171 5.19 18.19 7.26
N PHE A 172 5.40 18.37 5.96
CA PHE A 172 4.94 19.55 5.21
C PHE A 172 3.41 19.71 5.21
N GLN A 173 2.65 18.65 5.46
CA GLN A 173 1.18 18.71 5.56
C GLN A 173 0.68 19.54 6.75
N TYR A 174 1.52 19.78 7.75
CA TYR A 174 1.25 20.66 8.89
C TYR A 174 1.59 22.13 8.63
N GLY A 175 1.86 22.46 7.37
CA GLY A 175 2.22 23.79 6.94
C GLY A 175 3.71 24.09 7.01
N TRP A 176 4.11 25.14 6.34
CA TRP A 176 5.46 25.70 6.31
C TRP A 176 5.37 27.22 6.03
N ASP A 177 6.49 27.94 6.10
CA ASP A 177 6.52 29.39 5.88
C ASP A 177 5.90 29.84 4.56
N TRP A 178 5.89 28.96 3.55
CA TRP A 178 5.39 29.17 2.21
C TRP A 178 4.35 28.16 1.74
N GLY A 179 3.92 27.26 2.60
CA GLY A 179 2.97 26.18 2.28
C GLY A 179 1.80 26.13 3.25
N PRO A 180 0.57 25.86 2.75
CA PRO A 180 -0.62 25.81 3.57
C PRO A 180 -0.61 24.61 4.55
N VAL A 181 -1.41 24.71 5.58
CA VAL A 181 -1.74 23.59 6.47
C VAL A 181 -2.85 22.76 5.82
N LEU A 182 -2.47 21.63 5.23
CA LEU A 182 -3.40 20.68 4.62
C LEU A 182 -3.05 19.27 5.09
N ASN A 183 -3.44 18.96 6.33
CA ASN A 183 -3.19 17.66 6.94
C ASN A 183 -4.17 16.64 6.36
N THR A 184 -3.72 15.92 5.33
CA THR A 184 -4.56 15.04 4.51
C THR A 184 -4.72 13.63 5.11
N SER A 185 -5.61 12.86 4.53
CA SER A 185 -5.75 11.41 4.72
C SER A 185 -6.13 10.75 3.39
N GLY A 186 -5.87 9.44 3.26
CA GLY A 186 -6.27 8.70 2.09
C GLY A 186 -5.34 7.52 1.75
N ILE A 187 -5.69 6.85 0.65
CA ILE A 187 -4.92 5.75 0.06
C ILE A 187 -3.94 6.38 -0.93
N TRP A 188 -2.79 6.84 -0.46
CA TRP A 188 -1.90 7.70 -1.26
C TRP A 188 -0.92 6.95 -2.15
N LYS A 189 -0.88 5.60 -2.04
CA LYS A 189 -0.13 4.71 -2.91
C LYS A 189 -0.99 3.52 -3.35
N ASP A 190 -0.38 2.59 -4.08
CA ASP A 190 -1.08 1.42 -4.61
C ASP A 190 -1.72 0.55 -3.53
N ILE A 191 -2.91 0.05 -3.86
CA ILE A 191 -3.59 -1.04 -3.17
C ILE A 191 -3.83 -2.17 -4.18
N TYR A 192 -3.48 -3.41 -3.82
CA TYR A 192 -3.58 -4.53 -4.73
C TYR A 192 -3.67 -5.89 -4.05
N ILE A 193 -4.26 -6.85 -4.74
CA ILE A 193 -4.18 -8.28 -4.42
C ILE A 193 -2.93 -8.86 -5.09
N LYS A 194 -2.14 -9.63 -4.34
CA LYS A 194 -1.03 -10.43 -4.84
C LYS A 194 -1.30 -11.90 -4.54
N ALA A 195 -1.22 -12.77 -5.57
CA ALA A 195 -1.57 -14.17 -5.45
C ALA A 195 -0.53 -15.09 -6.09
N TRP A 196 -0.17 -16.19 -5.42
CA TRP A 196 0.85 -17.15 -5.88
C TRP A 196 0.64 -18.54 -5.26
N ASP A 197 1.35 -19.56 -5.75
CA ASP A 197 1.19 -20.93 -5.27
C ASP A 197 2.34 -21.38 -4.33
N VAL A 198 3.60 -21.28 -4.74
CA VAL A 198 4.71 -21.82 -3.95
C VAL A 198 5.49 -20.73 -3.24
N ALA A 199 6.00 -19.77 -4.00
CA ALA A 199 6.72 -18.62 -3.48
C ALA A 199 6.54 -17.40 -4.38
N ALA A 200 6.71 -16.21 -3.80
CA ALA A 200 6.83 -14.96 -4.52
C ALA A 200 8.05 -14.19 -3.99
N ILE A 201 8.59 -13.31 -4.80
CA ILE A 201 9.58 -12.34 -4.33
C ILE A 201 8.86 -11.38 -3.38
N ASP A 202 9.35 -11.28 -2.16
CA ASP A 202 8.86 -10.35 -1.14
C ASP A 202 9.48 -8.97 -1.36
N HIS A 203 10.81 -8.91 -1.30
CA HIS A 203 11.54 -7.68 -1.63
C HIS A 203 12.93 -7.99 -2.20
N ILE A 204 13.50 -6.99 -2.88
CA ILE A 204 14.85 -7.01 -3.42
C ILE A 204 15.61 -5.85 -2.78
N TYR A 205 16.78 -6.13 -2.22
CA TYR A 205 17.68 -5.12 -1.69
C TYR A 205 19.00 -5.15 -2.48
N LEU A 206 19.36 -3.99 -3.04
CA LEU A 206 20.61 -3.78 -3.73
C LEU A 206 21.58 -3.07 -2.79
N GLU A 207 22.64 -3.75 -2.41
CA GLU A 207 23.72 -3.19 -1.63
C GLU A 207 24.88 -2.81 -2.57
N GLU A 208 25.17 -1.52 -2.64
CA GLU A 208 26.30 -1.03 -3.44
C GLU A 208 27.61 -1.30 -2.71
N ASN A 209 28.53 -2.03 -3.38
CA ASN A 209 29.86 -2.34 -2.84
C ASN A 209 30.93 -1.36 -3.33
N GLY A 210 30.64 -0.60 -4.38
CA GLY A 210 31.50 0.42 -4.93
C GLY A 210 31.28 0.63 -6.42
N TYR A 211 31.75 1.75 -6.93
CA TYR A 211 31.68 2.09 -8.34
C TYR A 211 32.92 2.85 -8.81
N THR A 212 33.19 2.74 -10.10
CA THR A 212 34.15 3.55 -10.86
C THR A 212 33.43 4.18 -12.05
N VAL A 213 34.15 4.89 -12.90
CA VAL A 213 33.58 5.40 -14.16
C VAL A 213 33.19 4.26 -15.12
N GLU A 214 33.81 3.10 -14.98
CA GLU A 214 33.70 1.98 -15.90
C GLU A 214 32.84 0.83 -15.39
N GLU A 215 32.72 0.67 -14.04
CA GLU A 215 31.97 -0.43 -13.42
C GLU A 215 31.29 -0.04 -12.12
N ALA A 216 30.22 -0.76 -11.79
CA ALA A 216 29.60 -0.73 -10.49
C ALA A 216 29.38 -2.17 -9.98
N SER A 217 29.62 -2.38 -8.69
CA SER A 217 29.49 -3.67 -8.02
C SER A 217 28.38 -3.64 -6.98
N PHE A 218 27.48 -4.61 -7.04
CA PHE A 218 26.33 -4.72 -6.13
C PHE A 218 26.20 -6.14 -5.60
N ASN A 219 25.77 -6.26 -4.34
CA ASN A 219 25.14 -7.47 -3.83
C ASN A 219 23.64 -7.39 -4.06
N VAL A 220 23.05 -8.40 -4.66
CA VAL A 220 21.61 -8.50 -4.88
C VAL A 220 21.04 -9.47 -3.86
N ASN A 221 20.28 -8.94 -2.87
CA ASN A 221 19.62 -9.73 -1.86
C ASN A 221 18.15 -9.86 -2.22
N VAL A 222 17.67 -11.11 -2.39
CA VAL A 222 16.27 -11.40 -2.73
C VAL A 222 15.63 -12.15 -1.60
N ALA A 223 14.59 -11.56 -0.99
CA ALA A 223 13.76 -12.23 0.00
C ALA A 223 12.54 -12.89 -0.65
N LEU A 224 12.27 -14.13 -0.27
CA LEU A 224 11.13 -14.90 -0.72
C LEU A 224 10.08 -15.04 0.38
N THR A 225 8.80 -15.05 0.00
CA THR A 225 7.67 -15.21 0.93
C THR A 225 7.63 -16.59 1.60
N ASN A 226 8.24 -17.59 0.97
CA ASN A 226 8.36 -18.96 1.52
C ASN A 226 9.82 -19.41 1.44
N PRO A 227 10.52 -19.57 2.57
CA PRO A 227 11.91 -20.02 2.61
C PRO A 227 12.10 -21.51 2.28
N ALA A 228 11.02 -22.30 2.22
CA ALA A 228 11.10 -23.74 1.99
C ALA A 228 11.12 -24.14 0.50
N VAL A 229 11.47 -23.23 -0.41
CA VAL A 229 11.52 -23.46 -1.86
C VAL A 229 12.89 -23.97 -2.36
N VAL A 230 13.55 -24.81 -1.58
CA VAL A 230 14.80 -25.46 -1.97
C VAL A 230 14.64 -26.17 -3.32
N GLY A 231 15.61 -25.99 -4.21
CA GLY A 231 15.60 -26.60 -5.56
C GLY A 231 14.91 -25.76 -6.64
N ASN A 232 14.50 -24.53 -6.31
CA ASN A 232 14.09 -23.53 -7.29
C ASN A 232 15.26 -22.60 -7.62
N SER A 233 15.13 -21.84 -8.71
CA SER A 233 16.12 -20.84 -9.09
C SER A 233 15.46 -19.47 -9.28
N ILE A 234 16.25 -18.43 -9.08
CA ILE A 234 15.88 -17.04 -9.34
C ILE A 234 16.67 -16.60 -10.56
N GLU A 235 15.97 -16.10 -11.58
CA GLU A 235 16.60 -15.46 -12.73
C GLU A 235 16.73 -13.96 -12.46
N VAL A 236 17.93 -13.44 -12.56
CA VAL A 236 18.26 -12.01 -12.43
C VAL A 236 18.76 -11.51 -13.77
N GLU A 237 18.11 -10.47 -14.31
CA GLU A 237 18.54 -9.79 -15.53
C GLU A 237 19.02 -8.38 -15.19
N VAL A 238 20.29 -8.08 -15.52
CA VAL A 238 20.91 -6.76 -15.33
C VAL A 238 21.64 -6.38 -16.62
N ALA A 239 21.31 -5.21 -17.18
CA ALA A 239 21.94 -4.68 -18.41
C ALA A 239 21.97 -5.71 -19.56
N GLY A 240 20.91 -6.49 -19.74
CA GLY A 240 20.78 -7.53 -20.77
C GLY A 240 21.57 -8.81 -20.49
N LYS A 241 22.23 -8.93 -19.35
CA LYS A 241 22.89 -10.17 -18.89
C LYS A 241 21.99 -10.90 -17.90
N ARG A 242 21.88 -12.23 -18.06
CA ARG A 242 21.06 -13.10 -17.21
C ARG A 242 21.94 -13.96 -16.32
N PHE A 243 21.54 -14.05 -15.07
CA PHE A 243 22.16 -14.87 -14.04
C PHE A 243 21.10 -15.77 -13.41
N ILE A 244 21.46 -17.03 -13.14
CA ILE A 244 20.59 -17.97 -12.43
C ILE A 244 21.21 -18.21 -11.06
N ILE A 245 20.41 -18.02 -10.01
CA ILE A 245 20.81 -18.21 -8.62
C ILE A 245 19.97 -19.37 -8.07
N GLU A 246 20.62 -20.44 -7.67
CA GLU A 246 19.95 -21.56 -7.02
C GLU A 246 19.55 -21.19 -5.58
N VAL A 247 18.29 -21.51 -5.20
CA VAL A 247 17.81 -21.33 -3.84
C VAL A 247 18.20 -22.58 -3.02
N ASN A 248 19.11 -22.41 -2.08
CA ASN A 248 19.68 -23.47 -1.25
C ASN A 248 19.09 -23.46 0.17
#